data_098150add868c418cc5ba2a14b4e97f6
#
_entry.id   098150add868c418cc5ba2a14b4e97f6
#
_cell.length_a   1.000
_cell.length_b   1.000
_cell.length_c   1.000
_cell.angle_alpha   90.00
_cell.angle_beta   90.00
_cell.angle_gamma   90.00
#
_symmetry.space_group_name_H-M   'P 1'
#
loop_
_entity.id
_entity.type
_entity.pdbx_description
1 polymer ?
#
loop_
_entity_poly.entity_id
_entity_poly.type
_entity_poly.pdbx_seq_one_letter_code
_entity_poly.pdbx_strand_id
1 'polypeptide(L)'
;SSKHLLSLINDVLDMSKIEEGKISVNYEPFQLPQMFEAIIPAIYSQTSAKGTVFECKMTDVVSETVIGDSLRINQILLNLLSNAIKFTPAGGTICLTARQTPVKNRRTKLILIVEDTGIGMSEEFLHRLFTPFEQEDGTLSRKHSGTGLGMAITKNLTGLLGGSIHVKSKLG
;
A
#
# COMPACT_ATOMS: atom_id res chain seq x y z
N SER A 1 19.17 2.72 11.10
CA SER A 1 18.53 3.59 12.10
C SER A 1 17.54 2.81 12.96
N SER A 2 17.24 3.32 14.16
CA SER A 2 16.28 2.70 15.07
C SER A 2 14.87 2.57 14.49
N LYS A 3 14.45 3.53 13.66
CA LYS A 3 13.16 3.49 12.96
C LYS A 3 13.10 2.34 11.97
N HIS A 4 14.19 2.09 11.27
CA HIS A 4 14.27 0.98 10.30
C HIS A 4 14.18 -0.38 11.00
N LEU A 5 14.90 -0.53 12.12
CA LEU A 5 14.87 -1.75 12.92
C LEU A 5 13.48 -2.00 13.51
N LEU A 6 12.82 -0.96 14.01
CA LEU A 6 11.47 -1.06 14.56
C LEU A 6 10.46 -1.48 13.48
N SER A 7 10.58 -0.90 12.28
CA SER A 7 9.75 -1.28 11.13
C SER A 7 9.95 -2.74 10.76
N LEU A 8 11.20 -3.21 10.73
CA LEU A 8 11.53 -4.61 10.44
C LEU A 8 10.91 -5.55 11.48
N ILE A 9 11.04 -5.22 12.76
CA ILE A 9 10.47 -6.02 13.85
C ILE A 9 8.95 -6.09 13.71
N ASN A 10 8.29 -4.96 13.44
CA ASN A 10 6.84 -4.92 13.26
C ASN A 10 6.38 -5.76 12.08
N ASP A 11 7.08 -5.69 10.96
CA ASP A 11 6.78 -6.49 9.78
C ASP A 11 6.92 -7.99 10.04
N VAL A 12 7.99 -8.40 10.74
CA VAL A 12 8.21 -9.80 11.10
C VAL A 12 7.12 -10.29 12.05
N LEU A 13 6.72 -9.47 13.03
CA LEU A 13 5.63 -9.82 13.94
C LEU A 13 4.29 -9.94 13.20
N ASP A 14 3.99 -9.03 12.28
CA ASP A 14 2.78 -9.08 11.47
C ASP A 14 2.77 -10.33 10.59
N MET A 15 3.88 -10.65 9.94
CA MET A 15 3.99 -11.84 9.10
C MET A 15 3.81 -13.12 9.92
N SER A 16 4.38 -13.17 11.12
CA SER A 16 4.22 -14.29 12.05
C SER A 16 2.75 -14.48 12.45
N LYS A 17 2.04 -13.40 12.76
CA LYS A 17 0.61 -13.46 13.08
C LYS A 17 -0.23 -13.93 11.90
N ILE A 18 0.13 -13.52 10.69
CA ILE A 18 -0.54 -13.97 9.46
C ILE A 18 -0.37 -15.46 9.28
N GLU A 19 0.85 -15.98 9.41
CA GLU A 19 1.16 -17.41 9.27
C GLU A 19 0.44 -18.26 10.32
N GLU A 20 0.29 -17.73 11.53
CA GLU A 20 -0.42 -18.40 12.62
C GLU A 20 -1.94 -18.22 12.55
N GLY A 21 -2.45 -17.43 11.62
CA GLY A 21 -3.87 -17.14 11.50
C GLY A 21 -4.44 -16.31 12.64
N LYS A 22 -3.59 -15.55 13.34
CA LYS A 22 -3.98 -14.76 14.52
C LYS A 22 -4.40 -13.34 14.22
N ILE A 23 -4.26 -12.86 12.98
CA ILE A 23 -4.74 -11.54 12.62
C ILE A 23 -6.25 -11.59 12.43
N SER A 24 -6.94 -10.76 13.19
CA SER A 24 -8.39 -10.58 13.08
C SER A 24 -8.72 -9.28 12.38
N VAL A 25 -9.87 -9.26 11.71
CA VAL A 25 -10.43 -8.07 11.09
C VAL A 25 -11.42 -7.44 12.09
N ASN A 26 -11.24 -6.16 12.33
CA ASN A 26 -12.06 -5.41 13.28
C ASN A 26 -12.99 -4.46 12.54
N TYR A 27 -14.23 -4.85 12.34
CA TYR A 27 -15.22 -4.06 11.60
C TYR A 27 -15.82 -2.97 12.48
N GLU A 28 -15.49 -1.72 12.19
CA GLU A 28 -15.98 -0.55 12.90
C GLU A 28 -16.42 0.54 11.91
N PRO A 29 -17.39 1.41 12.29
CA PRO A 29 -17.72 2.57 11.47
C PRO A 29 -16.53 3.54 11.41
N PHE A 30 -16.23 4.04 10.23
CA PHE A 30 -15.26 5.12 10.06
C PHE A 30 -15.65 5.99 8.88
N GLN A 31 -15.09 7.20 8.84
CA GLN A 31 -15.33 8.12 7.74
C GLN A 31 -14.18 8.03 6.74
N LEU A 32 -14.53 7.70 5.50
CA LEU A 32 -13.57 7.48 4.44
C LEU A 32 -12.72 8.73 4.13
N PRO A 33 -13.30 9.94 3.99
CA PRO A 33 -12.49 11.14 3.77
C PRO A 33 -11.49 11.41 4.90
N GLN A 34 -11.89 11.20 6.15
CA GLN A 34 -11.00 11.43 7.30
C GLN A 34 -9.84 10.46 7.34
N MET A 35 -10.06 9.22 6.93
CA MET A 35 -9.00 8.24 6.83
C MET A 35 -7.90 8.70 5.86
N PHE A 36 -8.28 9.23 4.70
CA PHE A 36 -7.33 9.75 3.73
C PHE A 36 -6.66 11.03 4.23
N GLU A 37 -7.41 11.95 4.83
CA GLU A 37 -6.86 13.20 5.38
C GLU A 37 -5.78 12.95 6.44
N ALA A 38 -5.87 11.84 7.15
CA ALA A 38 -4.88 11.49 8.18
C ALA A 38 -3.51 11.12 7.61
N ILE A 39 -3.46 10.53 6.40
CA ILE A 39 -2.19 10.05 5.82
C ILE A 39 -1.62 10.99 4.75
N ILE A 40 -2.44 11.74 4.05
CA ILE A 40 -2.03 12.57 2.92
C ILE A 40 -0.92 13.57 3.27
N PRO A 41 -0.98 14.32 4.39
CA PRO A 41 0.08 15.28 4.71
C PRO A 41 1.46 14.64 4.87
N ALA A 42 1.54 13.45 5.46
CA ALA A 42 2.81 12.75 5.62
C ALA A 42 3.37 12.30 4.26
N ILE A 43 2.51 11.85 3.36
CA ILE A 43 2.90 11.46 2.00
C ILE A 43 3.37 12.67 1.20
N TYR A 44 2.67 13.80 1.27
CA TYR A 44 3.14 15.04 0.64
C TYR A 44 4.50 15.49 1.15
N SER A 45 4.72 15.38 2.45
CA SER A 45 6.01 15.72 3.05
C SER A 45 7.15 14.85 2.49
N GLN A 46 6.92 13.54 2.40
CA GLN A 46 7.92 12.60 1.90
C GLN A 46 8.19 12.79 0.41
N THR A 47 7.16 12.98 -0.40
CA THR A 47 7.31 13.20 -1.84
C THR A 47 7.99 14.53 -2.13
N SER A 48 7.61 15.59 -1.43
CA SER A 48 8.25 16.90 -1.57
C SER A 48 9.74 16.84 -1.22
N ALA A 49 10.10 16.15 -0.15
CA ALA A 49 11.49 16.00 0.27
C ALA A 49 12.33 15.28 -0.79
N LYS A 50 11.72 14.36 -1.53
CA LYS A 50 12.40 13.59 -2.59
C LYS A 50 12.37 14.27 -3.95
N GLY A 51 11.51 15.28 -4.13
CA GLY A 51 11.33 15.95 -5.41
C GLY A 51 10.38 15.21 -6.35
N THR A 52 9.50 14.38 -5.82
CA THR A 52 8.44 13.72 -6.59
C THR A 52 7.12 14.46 -6.43
N VAL A 53 6.23 14.30 -7.39
CA VAL A 53 4.89 14.90 -7.37
C VAL A 53 3.89 13.86 -6.87
N PHE A 54 3.08 14.24 -5.90
CA PHE A 54 2.01 13.38 -5.39
C PHE A 54 0.65 13.98 -5.72
N GLU A 55 -0.21 13.16 -6.31
CA GLU A 55 -1.60 13.50 -6.59
C GLU A 55 -2.52 12.52 -5.90
N CYS A 56 -3.59 13.03 -5.30
CA CYS A 56 -4.61 12.20 -4.66
C CYS A 56 -5.97 12.58 -5.22
N LYS A 57 -6.71 11.59 -5.71
CA LYS A 57 -8.04 11.76 -6.28
C LYS A 57 -9.03 10.85 -5.57
N MET A 58 -10.15 11.42 -5.16
CA MET A 58 -11.27 10.64 -4.61
C MET A 58 -12.46 10.86 -5.54
N THR A 59 -12.90 9.79 -6.21
CA THR A 59 -13.96 9.85 -7.20
C THR A 59 -15.09 8.87 -6.85
N ASP A 60 -16.30 9.19 -7.30
CA ASP A 60 -17.46 8.29 -7.19
C ASP A 60 -17.73 7.82 -5.75
N VAL A 61 -17.61 8.74 -4.78
CA VAL A 61 -17.90 8.41 -3.38
C VAL A 61 -19.41 8.20 -3.21
N VAL A 62 -19.79 6.98 -2.85
CA VAL A 62 -21.18 6.59 -2.63
C VAL A 62 -21.60 6.85 -1.19
N SER A 63 -20.72 6.54 -0.26
CA SER A 63 -20.97 6.76 1.16
C SER A 63 -19.68 7.18 1.85
N GLU A 64 -19.74 8.28 2.60
CA GLU A 64 -18.59 8.76 3.37
C GLU A 64 -18.33 7.92 4.62
N THR A 65 -19.41 7.48 5.27
CA THR A 65 -19.30 6.61 6.44
C THR A 65 -19.49 5.16 6.01
N VAL A 66 -18.50 4.33 6.33
CA VAL A 66 -18.50 2.91 5.98
C VAL A 66 -18.10 2.08 7.20
N ILE A 67 -18.40 0.79 7.14
CA ILE A 67 -18.01 -0.17 8.17
C ILE A 67 -16.87 -1.02 7.59
N GLY A 68 -15.75 -1.04 8.28
CA GLY A 68 -14.60 -1.81 7.85
C GLY A 68 -13.46 -1.66 8.85
N ASP A 69 -12.29 -2.16 8.47
CA ASP A 69 -11.09 -2.07 9.29
C ASP A 69 -10.16 -1.00 8.72
N SER A 70 -10.34 0.24 9.20
CA SER A 70 -9.55 1.39 8.74
C SER A 70 -8.06 1.23 9.01
N LEU A 71 -7.68 0.58 10.12
CA LEU A 71 -6.29 0.35 10.46
C LEU A 71 -5.60 -0.55 9.43
N ARG A 72 -6.27 -1.64 9.03
CA ARG A 72 -5.72 -2.56 8.02
C ARG A 72 -5.69 -1.93 6.63
N ILE A 73 -6.73 -1.18 6.27
CA ILE A 73 -6.75 -0.45 5.00
C ILE A 73 -5.60 0.56 4.96
N ASN A 74 -5.37 1.30 6.03
CA ASN A 74 -4.25 2.23 6.12
C ASN A 74 -2.90 1.52 6.01
N GLN A 75 -2.75 0.37 6.63
CA GLN A 75 -1.52 -0.42 6.56
C GLN A 75 -1.22 -0.85 5.12
N ILE A 76 -2.23 -1.33 4.40
CA ILE A 76 -2.11 -1.68 2.98
C ILE A 76 -1.70 -0.46 2.17
N LEU A 77 -2.40 0.65 2.37
CA LEU A 77 -2.19 1.88 1.61
C LEU A 77 -0.79 2.46 1.85
N LEU A 78 -0.35 2.50 3.10
CA LEU A 78 0.99 2.98 3.45
C LEU A 78 2.10 2.09 2.87
N ASN A 79 1.90 0.78 2.85
CA ASN A 79 2.86 -0.13 2.21
C ASN A 79 3.00 0.14 0.71
N LEU A 80 1.87 0.34 0.02
CA LEU A 80 1.87 0.64 -1.41
C LEU A 80 2.48 2.00 -1.71
N LEU A 81 2.12 3.02 -0.97
CA LEU A 81 2.65 4.37 -1.16
C LEU A 81 4.13 4.46 -0.80
N SER A 82 4.54 3.79 0.26
CA SER A 82 5.94 3.73 0.68
C SER A 82 6.82 3.12 -0.43
N ASN A 83 6.35 2.03 -1.05
CA ASN A 83 7.06 1.43 -2.18
C ASN A 83 7.10 2.37 -3.39
N ALA A 84 5.99 3.03 -3.70
CA ALA A 84 5.94 3.98 -4.80
C ALA A 84 6.94 5.12 -4.60
N ILE A 85 7.01 5.68 -3.40
CA ILE A 85 7.96 6.74 -3.06
C ILE A 85 9.40 6.23 -3.19
N LYS A 86 9.66 5.04 -2.69
CA LYS A 86 11.00 4.44 -2.69
C LYS A 86 11.55 4.27 -4.11
N PHE A 87 10.72 3.79 -5.04
CA PHE A 87 11.15 3.41 -6.38
C PHE A 87 10.84 4.44 -7.47
N THR A 88 10.33 5.62 -7.09
CA THR A 88 10.12 6.72 -8.03
C THR A 88 11.21 7.78 -7.81
N PRO A 89 12.11 7.98 -8.79
CA PRO A 89 13.14 9.02 -8.67
C PRO A 89 12.57 10.42 -8.67
N ALA A 90 13.39 11.39 -8.25
CA ALA A 90 13.05 12.81 -8.33
C ALA A 90 12.59 13.19 -9.74
N GLY A 91 11.56 13.99 -9.84
CA GLY A 91 10.91 14.36 -11.09
C GLY A 91 9.76 13.45 -11.49
N GLY A 92 9.63 12.29 -10.86
CA GLY A 92 8.52 11.38 -11.13
C GLY A 92 7.23 11.74 -10.42
N THR A 93 6.18 11.00 -10.72
CA THR A 93 4.82 11.24 -10.20
C THR A 93 4.26 9.99 -9.54
N ILE A 94 3.57 10.19 -8.42
CA ILE A 94 2.82 9.15 -7.71
C ILE A 94 1.38 9.61 -7.60
N CYS A 95 0.44 8.77 -7.99
CA CYS A 95 -0.99 9.08 -7.95
C CYS A 95 -1.74 8.03 -7.14
N LEU A 96 -2.52 8.49 -6.17
CA LEU A 96 -3.46 7.67 -5.43
C LEU A 96 -4.87 8.01 -5.86
N THR A 97 -5.60 7.02 -6.33
CA THR A 97 -7.03 7.17 -6.67
C THR A 97 -7.85 6.26 -5.78
N ALA A 98 -8.90 6.82 -5.20
CA ALA A 98 -9.87 6.07 -4.41
C ALA A 98 -11.24 6.20 -5.06
N ARG A 99 -11.91 5.07 -5.28
CA ARG A 99 -13.26 4.99 -5.83
C ARG A 99 -14.12 4.05 -5.00
N GLN A 100 -15.41 4.34 -4.94
CA GLN A 100 -16.41 3.43 -4.40
C GLN A 100 -17.37 3.02 -5.49
N THR A 101 -17.74 1.74 -5.49
CA THR A 101 -18.77 1.21 -6.38
C THR A 101 -19.83 0.53 -5.52
N PRO A 102 -21.13 0.86 -5.68
CA PRO A 102 -22.17 0.16 -4.93
C PRO A 102 -22.27 -1.28 -5.40
N VAL A 103 -22.44 -2.19 -4.47
CA VAL A 103 -22.71 -3.60 -4.72
C VAL A 103 -23.96 -4.01 -3.96
N LYS A 104 -24.40 -5.24 -4.08
CA LYS A 104 -25.62 -5.74 -3.45
C LYS A 104 -25.58 -5.59 -1.92
N ASN A 105 -26.77 -5.51 -1.29
CA ASN A 105 -26.96 -5.54 0.17
C ASN A 105 -26.33 -4.34 0.92
N ARG A 106 -26.48 -3.12 0.39
CA ARG A 106 -25.96 -1.87 1.00
C ARG A 106 -24.46 -1.90 1.24
N ARG A 107 -23.72 -2.71 0.50
CA ARG A 107 -22.27 -2.75 0.53
C ARG A 107 -21.69 -1.88 -0.56
N THR A 108 -20.47 -1.42 -0.35
CA THR A 108 -19.70 -0.75 -1.38
C THR A 108 -18.36 -1.45 -1.56
N LYS A 109 -17.87 -1.43 -2.79
CA LYS A 109 -16.53 -1.89 -3.10
C LYS A 109 -15.61 -0.68 -3.10
N LEU A 110 -14.59 -0.69 -2.24
CA LEU A 110 -13.56 0.33 -2.24
C LEU A 110 -12.43 -0.11 -3.16
N ILE A 111 -12.11 0.74 -4.14
CA ILE A 111 -11.02 0.49 -5.09
C ILE A 111 -9.95 1.54 -4.85
N LEU A 112 -8.75 1.07 -4.47
CA LEU A 112 -7.58 1.90 -4.27
C LEU A 112 -6.57 1.62 -5.38
N ILE A 113 -6.14 2.66 -6.06
CA ILE A 113 -5.18 2.55 -7.17
C ILE A 113 -3.98 3.43 -6.84
N VAL A 114 -2.82 2.82 -6.74
CA VAL A 114 -1.54 3.53 -6.58
C VAL A 114 -0.75 3.36 -7.87
N GLU A 115 -0.47 4.47 -8.53
CA GLU A 115 0.29 4.51 -9.77
C GLU A 115 1.55 5.33 -9.58
N ASP A 116 2.65 4.89 -10.16
CA ASP A 116 3.90 5.63 -10.15
C ASP A 116 4.58 5.57 -11.50
N THR A 117 5.44 6.57 -11.75
CA THR A 117 6.28 6.64 -12.94
C THR A 117 7.71 6.18 -12.63
N GLY A 118 7.85 5.27 -11.67
CA GLY A 118 9.13 4.80 -11.19
C GLY A 118 9.87 3.87 -12.14
N ILE A 119 10.88 3.21 -11.61
CA ILE A 119 11.75 2.32 -12.39
C ILE A 119 11.03 1.08 -12.94
N GLY A 120 9.87 0.77 -12.38
CA GLY A 120 9.14 -0.43 -12.76
C GLY A 120 9.76 -1.71 -12.23
N MET A 121 9.16 -2.82 -12.60
CA MET A 121 9.59 -4.15 -12.19
C MET A 121 9.73 -5.05 -13.40
N SER A 122 10.71 -5.95 -13.37
CA SER A 122 10.85 -6.98 -14.38
C SER A 122 9.67 -7.97 -14.32
N GLU A 123 9.38 -8.57 -15.45
CA GLU A 123 8.33 -9.60 -15.52
C GLU A 123 8.63 -10.77 -14.60
N GLU A 124 9.89 -11.16 -14.50
CA GLU A 124 10.35 -12.21 -13.59
C GLU A 124 10.08 -11.85 -12.12
N PHE A 125 10.40 -10.62 -11.72
CA PHE A 125 10.17 -10.17 -10.35
C PHE A 125 8.67 -10.05 -10.03
N LEU A 126 7.83 -9.65 -10.99
CA LEU A 126 6.38 -9.59 -10.79
C LEU A 126 5.80 -10.93 -10.33
N HIS A 127 6.33 -12.04 -10.81
CA HIS A 127 5.90 -13.37 -10.37
C HIS A 127 6.29 -13.70 -8.92
N ARG A 128 7.27 -12.97 -8.36
CA ARG A 128 7.78 -13.17 -7.01
C ARG A 128 7.43 -12.02 -6.05
N LEU A 129 6.69 -11.04 -6.53
CA LEU A 129 6.44 -9.79 -5.80
C LEU A 129 5.84 -10.02 -4.40
N PHE A 130 4.94 -10.98 -4.28
CA PHE A 130 4.24 -11.27 -3.03
C PHE A 130 4.90 -12.36 -2.18
N THR A 131 6.07 -12.83 -2.60
CA THR A 131 6.83 -13.81 -1.82
C THR A 131 7.59 -13.09 -0.70
N PRO A 132 7.48 -13.56 0.56
CA PRO A 132 8.19 -12.91 1.67
C PRO A 132 9.71 -12.85 1.43
N PHE A 133 10.32 -11.74 1.85
CA PHE A 133 11.76 -11.47 1.76
C PHE A 133 12.33 -11.34 0.35
N GLU A 134 11.48 -11.33 -0.67
CA GLU A 134 11.94 -11.11 -2.05
C GLU A 134 12.16 -9.62 -2.32
N GLN A 135 13.28 -9.32 -2.98
CA GLN A 135 13.61 -7.97 -3.46
C GLN A 135 14.16 -8.10 -4.87
N GLU A 136 13.88 -7.12 -5.72
CA GLU A 136 14.41 -7.11 -7.06
C GLU A 136 15.91 -6.80 -7.05
N ASP A 137 16.70 -7.64 -7.74
CA ASP A 137 18.13 -7.45 -7.85
C ASP A 137 18.47 -6.24 -8.73
N GLY A 138 19.27 -5.32 -8.19
CA GLY A 138 19.72 -4.15 -8.93
C GLY A 138 20.41 -3.14 -8.04
N THR A 139 21.11 -2.19 -8.65
CA THR A 139 21.85 -1.15 -7.93
C THR A 139 20.93 -0.21 -7.13
N LEU A 140 19.73 0.00 -7.64
CA LEU A 140 18.73 0.83 -6.96
C LEU A 140 18.07 0.09 -5.79
N SER A 141 17.89 -1.22 -5.90
CA SER A 141 17.32 -2.01 -4.81
C SER A 141 18.27 -2.11 -3.61
N ARG A 142 19.60 -2.08 -3.86
CA ARG A 142 20.59 -2.04 -2.78
C ARG A 142 20.57 -0.72 -2.01
N LYS A 143 20.24 0.37 -2.68
CA LYS A 143 20.13 1.71 -2.08
C LYS A 143 18.85 1.87 -1.25
N HIS A 144 17.85 1.06 -1.54
CA HIS A 144 16.52 1.15 -0.94
C HIS A 144 16.14 -0.18 -0.29
N SER A 145 16.98 -0.64 0.63
CA SER A 145 16.73 -1.89 1.33
C SER A 145 15.44 -1.81 2.15
N GLY A 146 14.44 -2.58 1.76
CA GLY A 146 13.24 -2.83 2.55
C GLY A 146 13.32 -4.22 3.19
N THR A 147 12.29 -4.57 3.94
CA THR A 147 12.22 -5.89 4.59
C THR A 147 11.90 -7.01 3.61
N GLY A 148 11.33 -6.67 2.45
CA GLY A 148 10.79 -7.65 1.50
C GLY A 148 9.47 -8.27 1.96
N LEU A 149 8.91 -7.79 3.07
CA LEU A 149 7.68 -8.32 3.65
C LEU A 149 6.44 -7.50 3.32
N GLY A 150 6.60 -6.22 2.96
CA GLY A 150 5.48 -5.30 2.78
C GLY A 150 4.44 -5.79 1.79
N MET A 151 4.84 -6.28 0.63
CA MET A 151 3.90 -6.76 -0.39
C MET A 151 3.24 -8.08 0.00
N ALA A 152 3.96 -9.00 0.66
CA ALA A 152 3.39 -10.23 1.19
C ALA A 152 2.33 -9.93 2.25
N ILE A 153 2.61 -9.03 3.17
CA ILE A 153 1.68 -8.57 4.20
C ILE A 153 0.46 -7.93 3.54
N THR A 154 0.67 -7.05 2.56
CA THR A 154 -0.41 -6.37 1.83
C THR A 154 -1.36 -7.35 1.17
N LYS A 155 -0.83 -8.36 0.48
CA LYS A 155 -1.64 -9.39 -0.15
C LYS A 155 -2.47 -10.17 0.87
N ASN A 156 -1.86 -10.58 1.97
CA ASN A 156 -2.56 -11.33 3.02
C ASN A 156 -3.66 -10.50 3.68
N LEU A 157 -3.38 -9.23 4.02
CA LEU A 157 -4.38 -8.34 4.60
C LEU A 157 -5.53 -8.07 3.64
N THR A 158 -5.24 -7.88 2.36
CA THR A 158 -6.26 -7.69 1.33
C THR A 158 -7.18 -8.90 1.24
N GLY A 159 -6.62 -10.10 1.28
CA GLY A 159 -7.40 -11.34 1.30
C GLY A 159 -8.26 -11.47 2.55
N LEU A 160 -7.73 -11.13 3.73
CA LEU A 160 -8.49 -11.13 4.99
C LEU A 160 -9.68 -10.17 4.96
N LEU A 161 -9.54 -9.04 4.26
CA LEU A 161 -10.62 -8.06 4.10
C LEU A 161 -11.62 -8.46 2.99
N GLY A 162 -11.43 -9.61 2.38
CA GLY A 162 -12.31 -10.11 1.32
C GLY A 162 -12.07 -9.49 -0.05
N GLY A 163 -10.92 -8.85 -0.23
CA GLY A 163 -10.56 -8.20 -1.48
C GLY A 163 -9.49 -8.93 -2.27
N SER A 164 -9.03 -8.29 -3.32
CA SER A 164 -7.96 -8.78 -4.18
C SER A 164 -7.00 -7.66 -4.54
N ILE A 165 -5.79 -8.02 -4.88
CA ILE A 165 -4.76 -7.07 -5.31
C ILE A 165 -4.23 -7.48 -6.69
N HIS A 166 -4.10 -6.49 -7.57
CA HIS A 166 -3.57 -6.68 -8.93
C HIS A 166 -2.44 -5.69 -9.16
N VAL A 167 -1.37 -6.15 -9.77
CA VAL A 167 -0.20 -5.32 -10.08
C VAL A 167 0.10 -5.41 -11.56
N LYS A 168 0.35 -4.25 -12.16
CA LYS A 168 0.87 -4.11 -13.51
C LYS A 168 2.11 -3.25 -13.45
N SER A 169 3.17 -3.68 -14.10
CA SER A 169 4.41 -2.92 -14.14
C SER A 169 5.19 -3.28 -15.38
N LYS A 170 6.02 -2.34 -15.81
CA LYS A 170 6.92 -2.52 -16.94
C LYS A 170 8.24 -1.86 -16.58
N LEU A 171 9.35 -2.56 -16.80
CA LEU A 171 10.69 -2.04 -16.53
C LEU A 171 11.02 -0.90 -17.50
N GLY A 172 11.49 0.21 -16.94
CA GLY A 172 11.85 1.41 -17.72
C GLY A 172 10.76 2.47 -17.83
#